data_5377a5926130105fe386ceb862de9485
#
_entry.id   5377a5926130105fe386ceb862de9485
#
_cell.length_a   1.000
_cell.length_b   1.000
_cell.length_c   1.000
_cell.angle_alpha   90.00
_cell.angle_beta   90.00
_cell.angle_gamma   90.00
#
_symmetry.space_group_name_H-M   'P 1'
#
loop_
_entity.id
_entity.type
_entity.pdbx_description
1 polymer ?
#
loop_
_entity_poly.entity_id
_entity_poly.type
_entity_poly.pdbx_seq_one_letter_code
_entity_poly.pdbx_strand_id
1 'polypeptide(L)'
;MKIERVQIRQVDFPLAVPYKVSLATIRTFDPFVVEVHGADGSSGFGEALIIPGYTTETIEGSWRLCEFLAERIVGRSLQEARSIAGDNVPAGVGAASAVLAALDMLAGHATLHAPEDQTIPLLAPVQSTEHAALADEIETTLARGFQTLKIKVGFDWKRDLDYVEQIQRLVGGRATLRLDANQGFNPDDGIAFASRLAPAGIELFEQPCLLEDWLANAAVASKSAVPVMLDESIYDLSDIDRAAAIEGVGFVKLKLKKMGSIDMLADGLARIRANGLTPVLGDGVSLEIGCWAEACVAAQSIDNAGEMNGFLKTRDRVFENPLPFSEGAIRIAAGYTPRLNLDLLARSTLRYAAFNARTVSV
;
A
#
# COMPACT_ATOMS: atom_id res chain seq x y z
N MET A 1 19.28 -19.25 13.19
CA MET A 1 18.25 -18.82 14.16
C MET A 1 17.02 -19.67 13.98
N LYS A 2 16.34 -20.07 15.09
CA LYS A 2 15.05 -20.78 15.07
C LYS A 2 13.95 -19.82 15.54
N ILE A 3 12.75 -20.02 15.04
CA ILE A 3 11.56 -19.27 15.47
C ILE A 3 11.06 -19.85 16.80
N GLU A 4 11.06 -19.05 17.84
CA GLU A 4 10.63 -19.45 19.18
C GLU A 4 9.13 -19.23 19.40
N ARG A 5 8.62 -18.07 18.92
CA ARG A 5 7.24 -17.65 19.14
C ARG A 5 6.70 -16.86 17.97
N VAL A 6 5.42 -17.02 17.68
CA VAL A 6 4.67 -16.17 16.73
C VAL A 6 3.41 -15.69 17.43
N GLN A 7 3.11 -14.41 17.32
CA GLN A 7 1.91 -13.76 17.82
C GLN A 7 1.17 -13.10 16.67
N ILE A 8 -0.14 -13.25 16.64
CA ILE A 8 -1.01 -12.67 15.63
C ILE A 8 -2.07 -11.85 16.35
N ARG A 9 -2.28 -10.62 15.91
CA ARG A 9 -3.37 -9.74 16.35
C ARG A 9 -4.16 -9.24 15.17
N GLN A 10 -5.47 -9.23 15.26
CA GLN A 10 -6.29 -8.30 14.51
C GLN A 10 -6.51 -7.10 15.43
N VAL A 11 -6.22 -5.90 14.95
CA VAL A 11 -6.28 -4.68 15.76
C VAL A 11 -7.31 -3.70 15.19
N ASP A 12 -7.78 -2.75 16.00
CA ASP A 12 -8.70 -1.68 15.61
C ASP A 12 -8.04 -0.32 15.81
N PHE A 13 -7.81 0.38 14.71
CA PHE A 13 -7.21 1.72 14.67
C PHE A 13 -8.17 2.71 14.02
N PRO A 14 -8.97 3.44 14.83
CA PRO A 14 -9.92 4.42 14.32
C PRO A 14 -9.24 5.53 13.49
N LEU A 15 -9.89 5.91 12.39
CA LEU A 15 -9.43 7.02 11.56
C LEU A 15 -9.82 8.36 12.17
N ALA A 16 -8.99 9.37 11.97
CA ALA A 16 -9.29 10.75 12.36
C ALA A 16 -10.47 11.31 11.57
N VAL A 17 -10.53 10.99 10.28
CA VAL A 17 -11.63 11.32 9.37
C VAL A 17 -11.99 10.06 8.57
N PRO A 18 -13.29 9.74 8.38
CA PRO A 18 -13.67 8.61 7.54
C PRO A 18 -13.08 8.71 6.13
N TYR A 19 -12.47 7.63 5.65
CA TYR A 19 -11.83 7.58 4.34
C TYR A 19 -12.78 6.95 3.31
N LYS A 20 -13.13 7.72 2.28
CA LYS A 20 -14.01 7.26 1.21
C LYS A 20 -13.19 6.59 0.11
N VAL A 21 -13.52 5.36 -0.20
CA VAL A 21 -13.05 4.62 -1.39
C VAL A 21 -14.26 4.25 -2.24
N SER A 22 -14.07 3.84 -3.50
CA SER A 22 -15.17 3.50 -4.41
C SER A 22 -16.12 2.43 -3.85
N LEU A 23 -15.58 1.46 -3.09
CA LEU A 23 -16.33 0.32 -2.55
C LEU A 23 -17.00 0.59 -1.20
N ALA A 24 -16.48 1.52 -0.38
CA ALA A 24 -16.93 1.71 1.00
C ALA A 24 -16.46 3.02 1.63
N THR A 25 -17.02 3.34 2.81
CA THR A 25 -16.46 4.35 3.71
C THR A 25 -15.76 3.65 4.87
N ILE A 26 -14.45 3.73 4.91
CA ILE A 26 -13.61 3.12 5.95
C ILE A 26 -13.55 4.07 7.13
N ARG A 27 -13.84 3.57 8.35
CA ARG A 27 -13.83 4.35 9.60
C ARG A 27 -12.71 3.93 10.54
N THR A 28 -12.17 2.74 10.34
CA THR A 28 -11.10 2.15 11.12
C THR A 28 -10.22 1.31 10.21
N PHE A 29 -8.94 1.18 10.55
CA PHE A 29 -8.09 0.14 9.99
C PHE A 29 -8.03 -1.01 10.99
N ASP A 30 -8.30 -2.21 10.51
CA ASP A 30 -8.31 -3.44 11.30
C ASP A 30 -7.34 -4.52 10.78
N PRO A 31 -6.05 -4.15 10.55
CA PRO A 31 -5.09 -5.08 9.99
C PRO A 31 -4.76 -6.23 10.93
N PHE A 32 -4.22 -7.28 10.33
CA PHE A 32 -3.46 -8.29 11.04
C PHE A 32 -2.05 -7.77 11.29
N VAL A 33 -1.62 -7.82 12.54
CA VAL A 33 -0.23 -7.57 12.95
C VAL A 33 0.36 -8.89 13.41
N VAL A 34 1.45 -9.29 12.77
CA VAL A 34 2.20 -10.52 13.07
C VAL A 34 3.52 -10.14 13.72
N GLU A 35 3.81 -10.71 14.87
CA GLU A 35 5.11 -10.61 15.53
C GLU A 35 5.78 -11.98 15.55
N VAL A 36 7.04 -12.06 15.15
CA VAL A 36 7.86 -13.28 15.15
C VAL A 36 9.08 -13.05 16.03
N HIS A 37 9.33 -13.99 16.95
CA HIS A 37 10.45 -13.93 17.88
C HIS A 37 11.43 -15.07 17.60
N GLY A 38 12.71 -14.73 17.51
CA GLY A 38 13.81 -15.68 17.40
C GLY A 38 14.28 -16.18 18.75
N ALA A 39 14.86 -17.38 18.79
CA ALA A 39 15.42 -17.98 19.99
C ALA A 39 16.65 -17.22 20.56
N ASP A 40 17.19 -16.26 19.82
CA ASP A 40 18.27 -15.36 20.23
C ASP A 40 17.77 -14.05 20.85
N GLY A 41 16.44 -13.90 21.02
CA GLY A 41 15.81 -12.71 21.59
C GLY A 41 15.52 -11.63 20.54
N SER A 42 15.88 -11.82 19.28
CA SER A 42 15.49 -10.91 18.19
C SER A 42 13.99 -11.00 17.89
N SER A 43 13.43 -9.95 17.28
CA SER A 43 12.03 -9.94 16.87
C SER A 43 11.84 -9.18 15.56
N GLY A 44 10.80 -9.55 14.85
CA GLY A 44 10.34 -8.83 13.66
C GLY A 44 8.82 -8.79 13.64
N PHE A 45 8.28 -7.83 12.91
CA PHE A 45 6.83 -7.67 12.78
C PHE A 45 6.45 -7.25 11.37
N GLY A 46 5.23 -7.58 10.99
CA GLY A 46 4.62 -7.22 9.71
C GLY A 46 3.12 -7.03 9.87
N GLU A 47 2.51 -6.42 8.87
CA GLU A 47 1.06 -6.20 8.86
C GLU A 47 0.46 -6.43 7.49
N ALA A 48 -0.84 -6.72 7.45
CA ALA A 48 -1.67 -6.62 6.27
C ALA A 48 -3.12 -6.28 6.62
N LEU A 49 -3.66 -5.26 5.96
CA LEU A 49 -5.08 -4.95 6.00
C LEU A 49 -5.79 -5.70 4.87
N ILE A 50 -6.72 -6.57 5.24
CA ILE A 50 -7.54 -7.34 4.29
C ILE A 50 -8.82 -6.56 4.02
N ILE A 51 -9.02 -6.15 2.77
CA ILE A 51 -10.23 -5.46 2.32
C ILE A 51 -11.03 -6.43 1.43
N PRO A 52 -12.16 -6.97 1.92
CA PRO A 52 -13.01 -7.85 1.11
C PRO A 52 -13.46 -7.14 -0.18
N GLY A 53 -13.34 -7.83 -1.31
CA GLY A 53 -13.64 -7.28 -2.64
C GLY A 53 -12.47 -6.58 -3.34
N TYR A 54 -11.37 -6.29 -2.62
CA TYR A 54 -10.12 -5.81 -3.22
C TYR A 54 -9.25 -6.98 -3.70
N THR A 55 -9.21 -8.06 -2.92
CA THR A 55 -8.62 -9.35 -3.28
C THR A 55 -9.66 -10.46 -3.11
N THR A 56 -9.32 -11.69 -3.47
CA THR A 56 -10.16 -12.87 -3.21
C THR A 56 -10.16 -13.29 -1.74
N GLU A 57 -9.35 -12.64 -0.91
CA GLU A 57 -9.22 -12.95 0.51
C GLU A 57 -10.43 -12.47 1.31
N THR A 58 -10.75 -13.24 2.35
CA THR A 58 -11.71 -12.86 3.38
C THR A 58 -10.99 -12.69 4.71
N ILE A 59 -11.50 -11.83 5.59
CA ILE A 59 -10.91 -11.60 6.91
C ILE A 59 -10.73 -12.92 7.67
N GLU A 60 -11.76 -13.78 7.68
CA GLU A 60 -11.70 -15.07 8.38
C GLU A 60 -10.74 -16.07 7.72
N GLY A 61 -10.71 -16.12 6.38
CA GLY A 61 -9.78 -16.97 5.64
C GLY A 61 -8.33 -16.57 5.89
N SER A 62 -8.04 -15.28 5.84
CA SER A 62 -6.71 -14.74 6.10
C SER A 62 -6.27 -14.93 7.54
N TRP A 63 -7.20 -14.79 8.52
CA TRP A 63 -6.89 -15.11 9.90
C TRP A 63 -6.46 -16.58 10.07
N ARG A 64 -7.23 -17.52 9.51
CA ARG A 64 -6.90 -18.95 9.56
C ARG A 64 -5.58 -19.27 8.86
N LEU A 65 -5.28 -18.58 7.76
CA LEU A 65 -3.99 -18.74 7.09
C LEU A 65 -2.83 -18.23 7.96
N CYS A 66 -2.98 -17.09 8.63
CA CYS A 66 -1.98 -16.63 9.59
C CYS A 66 -1.75 -17.64 10.74
N GLU A 67 -2.84 -18.20 11.32
CA GLU A 67 -2.74 -19.25 12.36
C GLU A 67 -2.02 -20.51 11.81
N PHE A 68 -2.41 -20.97 10.63
CA PHE A 68 -1.79 -22.12 9.97
C PHE A 68 -0.28 -21.90 9.74
N LEU A 69 0.10 -20.71 9.23
CA LEU A 69 1.49 -20.38 9.01
C LEU A 69 2.26 -20.30 10.33
N ALA A 70 1.70 -19.62 11.34
CA ALA A 70 2.33 -19.50 12.66
C ALA A 70 2.61 -20.88 13.29
N GLU A 71 1.64 -21.79 13.24
CA GLU A 71 1.80 -23.16 13.75
C GLU A 71 2.91 -23.92 13.02
N ARG A 72 3.04 -23.71 11.71
CA ARG A 72 4.02 -24.41 10.85
C ARG A 72 5.43 -23.87 10.97
N ILE A 73 5.60 -22.57 11.18
CA ILE A 73 6.92 -21.92 11.24
C ILE A 73 7.56 -21.97 12.63
N VAL A 74 6.78 -22.08 13.70
CA VAL A 74 7.30 -22.20 15.06
C VAL A 74 8.18 -23.45 15.19
N GLY A 75 9.38 -23.25 15.80
CA GLY A 75 10.41 -24.29 15.95
C GLY A 75 11.26 -24.55 14.68
N ARG A 76 10.91 -23.93 13.55
CA ARG A 76 11.69 -24.02 12.32
C ARG A 76 12.85 -23.05 12.30
N SER A 77 13.81 -23.30 11.40
CA SER A 77 14.81 -22.28 11.08
C SER A 77 14.16 -21.12 10.32
N LEU A 78 14.78 -19.95 10.35
CA LEU A 78 14.32 -18.77 9.62
C LEU A 78 14.16 -19.05 8.11
N GLN A 79 15.09 -19.81 7.52
CA GLN A 79 15.02 -20.17 6.11
C GLN A 79 13.82 -21.07 5.80
N GLU A 80 13.57 -22.10 6.60
CA GLU A 80 12.39 -22.96 6.45
C GLU A 80 11.09 -22.17 6.65
N ALA A 81 11.04 -21.25 7.64
CA ALA A 81 9.90 -20.41 7.90
C ALA A 81 9.56 -19.50 6.69
N ARG A 82 10.56 -18.87 6.08
CA ARG A 82 10.39 -18.08 4.84
C ARG A 82 9.88 -18.92 3.69
N SER A 83 10.42 -20.14 3.50
CA SER A 83 9.94 -21.07 2.47
C SER A 83 8.48 -21.45 2.70
N ILE A 84 8.12 -21.85 3.92
CA ILE A 84 6.74 -22.22 4.27
C ILE A 84 5.78 -21.05 4.01
N ALA A 85 6.12 -19.83 4.42
CA ALA A 85 5.28 -18.67 4.20
C ALA A 85 5.20 -18.31 2.70
N GLY A 86 6.32 -18.36 1.97
CA GLY A 86 6.39 -18.11 0.53
C GLY A 86 5.55 -19.07 -0.30
N ASP A 87 5.61 -20.37 0.01
CA ASP A 87 4.83 -21.42 -0.67
C ASP A 87 3.31 -21.22 -0.50
N ASN A 88 2.90 -20.43 0.50
CA ASN A 88 1.49 -20.16 0.81
C ASN A 88 1.01 -18.79 0.33
N VAL A 89 1.82 -17.99 -0.35
CA VAL A 89 1.40 -16.73 -0.98
C VAL A 89 0.18 -16.92 -1.89
N PRO A 90 0.09 -17.97 -2.74
CA PRO A 90 -1.09 -18.18 -3.57
C PRO A 90 -2.39 -18.49 -2.80
N ALA A 91 -2.28 -18.93 -1.52
CA ALA A 91 -3.45 -19.22 -0.69
C ALA A 91 -4.08 -17.95 -0.07
N GLY A 92 -3.26 -16.88 0.09
CA GLY A 92 -3.70 -15.59 0.60
C GLY A 92 -2.49 -14.67 0.73
N VAL A 93 -2.28 -13.85 -0.29
CA VAL A 93 -1.08 -13.01 -0.41
C VAL A 93 -0.96 -12.00 0.72
N GLY A 94 -2.07 -11.38 1.15
CA GLY A 94 -2.06 -10.41 2.25
C GLY A 94 -1.67 -11.07 3.58
N ALA A 95 -2.30 -12.19 3.94
CA ALA A 95 -1.95 -12.94 5.15
C ALA A 95 -0.49 -13.42 5.14
N ALA A 96 -0.05 -13.99 4.01
CA ALA A 96 1.34 -14.43 3.84
C ALA A 96 2.32 -13.26 3.90
N SER A 97 1.98 -12.09 3.34
CA SER A 97 2.85 -10.91 3.36
C SER A 97 3.09 -10.38 4.78
N ALA A 98 2.08 -10.41 5.65
CA ALA A 98 2.25 -10.02 7.06
C ALA A 98 3.29 -10.92 7.76
N VAL A 99 3.24 -12.23 7.50
CA VAL A 99 4.20 -13.20 8.06
C VAL A 99 5.59 -13.02 7.44
N LEU A 100 5.66 -12.88 6.10
CA LEU A 100 6.93 -12.72 5.39
C LEU A 100 7.64 -11.42 5.79
N ALA A 101 6.91 -10.31 5.89
CA ALA A 101 7.48 -9.02 6.34
C ALA A 101 8.04 -9.13 7.77
N ALA A 102 7.35 -9.83 8.68
CA ALA A 102 7.85 -10.10 10.02
C ALA A 102 9.14 -10.95 10.00
N LEU A 103 9.20 -11.97 9.12
CA LEU A 103 10.39 -12.80 8.95
C LEU A 103 11.54 -12.04 8.27
N ASP A 104 11.25 -11.15 7.33
CA ASP A 104 12.25 -10.29 6.67
C ASP A 104 12.86 -9.31 7.67
N MET A 105 12.04 -8.70 8.52
CA MET A 105 12.52 -7.84 9.59
C MET A 105 13.36 -8.62 10.61
N LEU A 106 12.89 -9.81 11.04
CA LEU A 106 13.64 -10.70 11.93
C LEU A 106 14.99 -11.14 11.34
N ALA A 107 15.04 -11.31 10.01
CA ALA A 107 16.26 -11.64 9.27
C ALA A 107 17.26 -10.48 9.23
N GLY A 108 16.88 -9.28 9.60
CA GLY A 108 17.67 -8.08 9.38
C GLY A 108 17.84 -7.78 7.89
N HIS A 109 16.75 -7.86 7.13
CA HIS A 109 16.75 -7.63 5.69
C HIS A 109 17.37 -6.26 5.34
N ALA A 110 18.35 -6.24 4.45
CA ALA A 110 19.16 -5.04 4.17
C ALA A 110 18.32 -3.81 3.77
N THR A 111 17.25 -4.02 2.99
CA THR A 111 16.34 -2.95 2.56
C THR A 111 15.63 -2.25 3.73
N LEU A 112 15.39 -2.97 4.85
CA LEU A 112 14.74 -2.40 6.04
C LEU A 112 15.70 -1.62 6.95
N HIS A 113 16.97 -1.51 6.55
CA HIS A 113 17.97 -0.70 7.25
C HIS A 113 18.30 0.54 6.41
N ALA A 114 18.08 1.72 6.97
CA ALA A 114 18.49 2.97 6.35
C ALA A 114 19.98 3.25 6.70
N PRO A 115 20.93 3.08 5.78
CA PRO A 115 22.35 3.37 6.05
C PRO A 115 22.63 4.89 6.11
N GLU A 116 21.75 5.67 5.51
CA GLU A 116 21.79 7.13 5.46
C GLU A 116 20.38 7.70 5.58
N ASP A 117 20.29 9.02 5.77
CA ASP A 117 19.00 9.72 5.85
C ASP A 117 18.23 9.59 4.52
N GLN A 118 16.98 9.20 4.58
CA GLN A 118 16.12 9.01 3.42
C GLN A 118 14.92 9.94 3.48
N THR A 119 14.54 10.47 2.32
CA THR A 119 13.35 11.30 2.13
C THR A 119 12.47 10.68 1.07
N ILE A 120 11.28 10.25 1.44
CA ILE A 120 10.35 9.57 0.56
C ILE A 120 9.11 10.45 0.39
N PRO A 121 8.93 11.14 -0.76
CA PRO A 121 7.75 11.96 -1.02
C PRO A 121 6.48 11.13 -0.98
N LEU A 122 5.42 11.70 -0.44
CA LEU A 122 4.10 11.09 -0.39
C LEU A 122 3.09 11.90 -1.20
N LEU A 123 2.10 11.21 -1.76
CA LEU A 123 0.89 11.88 -2.24
C LEU A 123 -0.11 12.10 -1.09
N ALA A 124 -1.02 13.08 -1.26
CA ALA A 124 -2.15 13.30 -0.38
C ALA A 124 -3.48 13.11 -1.13
N PRO A 125 -4.46 12.38 -0.55
CA PRO A 125 -5.80 12.35 -1.11
C PRO A 125 -6.53 13.69 -0.89
N VAL A 126 -7.33 14.10 -1.88
CA VAL A 126 -8.29 15.18 -1.79
C VAL A 126 -9.70 14.58 -1.81
N GLN A 127 -10.55 14.95 -0.84
CA GLN A 127 -11.85 14.31 -0.64
C GLN A 127 -13.03 15.28 -0.61
N SER A 128 -12.79 16.58 -0.42
CA SER A 128 -13.84 17.60 -0.38
C SER A 128 -14.44 17.84 -1.76
N THR A 129 -15.76 17.91 -1.83
CA THR A 129 -16.49 18.17 -3.07
C THR A 129 -17.12 19.58 -3.10
N GLU A 130 -17.33 20.20 -1.95
CA GLU A 130 -17.84 21.55 -1.84
C GLU A 130 -16.72 22.58 -2.10
N HIS A 131 -16.97 23.57 -2.93
CA HIS A 131 -15.95 24.48 -3.46
C HIS A 131 -15.07 25.14 -2.38
N ALA A 132 -15.69 25.70 -1.33
CA ALA A 132 -14.94 26.37 -0.26
C ALA A 132 -14.10 25.38 0.54
N ALA A 133 -14.66 24.23 0.92
CA ALA A 133 -13.96 23.18 1.65
C ALA A 133 -12.83 22.55 0.81
N LEU A 134 -13.04 22.43 -0.50
CA LEU A 134 -12.03 21.94 -1.44
C LEU A 134 -10.83 22.88 -1.54
N ALA A 135 -11.08 24.18 -1.62
CA ALA A 135 -10.02 25.19 -1.66
C ALA A 135 -9.18 25.16 -0.37
N ASP A 136 -9.85 25.12 0.79
CA ASP A 136 -9.17 25.04 2.09
C ASP A 136 -8.36 23.72 2.26
N GLU A 137 -8.92 22.59 1.79
CA GLU A 137 -8.23 21.30 1.82
C GLU A 137 -6.97 21.34 0.95
N ILE A 138 -7.05 21.88 -0.27
CA ILE A 138 -5.91 22.02 -1.17
C ILE A 138 -4.85 22.92 -0.55
N GLU A 139 -5.19 24.11 -0.06
CA GLU A 139 -4.23 25.04 0.57
C GLU A 139 -3.57 24.41 1.79
N THR A 140 -4.33 23.74 2.65
CA THR A 140 -3.80 23.02 3.83
C THR A 140 -2.85 21.92 3.42
N THR A 141 -3.19 21.18 2.35
CA THR A 141 -2.37 20.06 1.87
C THR A 141 -1.05 20.55 1.26
N LEU A 142 -1.11 21.61 0.45
CA LEU A 142 0.08 22.26 -0.11
C LEU A 142 0.98 22.87 0.99
N ALA A 143 0.38 23.51 1.98
CA ALA A 143 1.11 24.05 3.14
C ALA A 143 1.83 22.99 3.97
N ARG A 144 1.33 21.73 3.96
CA ARG A 144 2.00 20.57 4.56
C ARG A 144 3.14 20.01 3.72
N GLY A 145 3.42 20.59 2.54
CA GLY A 145 4.52 20.25 1.66
C GLY A 145 4.22 19.15 0.63
N PHE A 146 2.98 18.68 0.50
CA PHE A 146 2.63 17.71 -0.53
C PHE A 146 2.72 18.33 -1.94
N GLN A 147 3.37 17.62 -2.85
CA GLN A 147 3.55 18.03 -4.25
C GLN A 147 2.79 17.11 -5.23
N THR A 148 2.08 16.12 -4.74
CA THR A 148 1.23 15.21 -5.53
C THR A 148 -0.09 15.02 -4.80
N LEU A 149 -1.20 15.29 -5.50
CA LEU A 149 -2.55 15.15 -4.97
C LEU A 149 -3.28 14.02 -5.68
N LYS A 150 -3.95 13.15 -4.93
CA LYS A 150 -4.75 12.04 -5.47
C LYS A 150 -6.23 12.40 -5.45
N ILE A 151 -6.88 12.32 -6.59
CA ILE A 151 -8.27 12.72 -6.83
C ILE A 151 -9.07 11.48 -7.19
N LYS A 152 -10.14 11.20 -6.45
CA LYS A 152 -11.06 10.12 -6.77
C LYS A 152 -12.03 10.55 -7.86
N VAL A 153 -12.13 9.72 -8.90
CA VAL A 153 -13.03 9.82 -10.06
C VAL A 153 -13.71 8.45 -10.27
N GLY A 154 -14.45 8.27 -11.36
CA GLY A 154 -15.12 6.97 -11.64
C GLY A 154 -16.57 6.93 -11.18
N PHE A 155 -17.20 8.08 -10.92
CA PHE A 155 -18.60 8.18 -10.48
C PHE A 155 -19.53 8.62 -11.60
N ASP A 156 -19.26 9.78 -12.19
CA ASP A 156 -19.97 10.37 -13.33
C ASP A 156 -18.94 11.14 -14.16
N TRP A 157 -18.64 10.65 -15.36
CA TRP A 157 -17.52 11.17 -16.14
C TRP A 157 -17.60 12.68 -16.46
N LYS A 158 -18.81 13.25 -16.56
CA LYS A 158 -18.98 14.70 -16.83
C LYS A 158 -18.69 15.51 -15.57
N ARG A 159 -19.28 15.11 -14.44
CA ARG A 159 -19.04 15.75 -13.14
C ARG A 159 -17.59 15.58 -12.69
N ASP A 160 -17.02 14.42 -12.96
CA ASP A 160 -15.61 14.12 -12.66
C ASP A 160 -14.67 15.02 -13.46
N LEU A 161 -14.97 15.30 -14.76
CA LEU A 161 -14.22 16.29 -15.56
C LEU A 161 -14.30 17.69 -14.95
N ASP A 162 -15.51 18.17 -14.65
CA ASP A 162 -15.71 19.50 -14.04
C ASP A 162 -14.96 19.60 -12.70
N TYR A 163 -14.98 18.54 -11.91
CA TYR A 163 -14.28 18.46 -10.62
C TYR A 163 -12.77 18.50 -10.78
N VAL A 164 -12.21 17.73 -11.71
CA VAL A 164 -10.77 17.75 -12.04
C VAL A 164 -10.33 19.14 -12.52
N GLU A 165 -11.07 19.78 -13.43
CA GLU A 165 -10.77 21.12 -13.89
C GLU A 165 -10.82 22.17 -12.74
N GLN A 166 -11.76 22.04 -11.83
CA GLN A 166 -11.84 22.90 -10.65
C GLN A 166 -10.58 22.75 -9.79
N ILE A 167 -10.12 21.50 -9.54
CA ILE A 167 -8.92 21.24 -8.76
C ILE A 167 -7.67 21.77 -9.50
N GLN A 168 -7.56 21.56 -10.82
CA GLN A 168 -6.46 22.11 -11.62
C GLN A 168 -6.35 23.64 -11.45
N ARG A 169 -7.49 24.36 -11.50
CA ARG A 169 -7.52 25.81 -11.28
C ARG A 169 -7.07 26.19 -9.86
N LEU A 170 -7.54 25.48 -8.84
CA LEU A 170 -7.19 25.74 -7.43
C LEU A 170 -5.71 25.43 -7.16
N VAL A 171 -5.20 24.34 -7.70
CA VAL A 171 -3.79 23.94 -7.53
C VAL A 171 -2.86 24.90 -8.27
N GLY A 172 -3.25 25.39 -9.44
CA GLY A 172 -2.49 26.40 -10.20
C GLY A 172 -1.06 25.98 -10.53
N GLY A 173 -0.81 24.70 -10.80
CA GLY A 173 0.51 24.15 -11.14
C GLY A 173 1.47 23.96 -9.95
N ARG A 174 1.00 24.14 -8.71
CA ARG A 174 1.83 23.98 -7.49
C ARG A 174 2.03 22.53 -7.07
N ALA A 175 1.24 21.60 -7.63
CA ALA A 175 1.37 20.16 -7.43
C ALA A 175 0.90 19.40 -8.65
N THR A 176 1.30 18.14 -8.79
CA THR A 176 0.80 17.21 -9.80
C THR A 176 -0.46 16.49 -9.29
N LEU A 177 -1.30 16.04 -10.22
CA LEU A 177 -2.54 15.32 -9.94
C LEU A 177 -2.44 13.88 -10.41
N ARG A 178 -2.89 12.95 -9.59
CA ARG A 178 -3.15 11.55 -9.95
C ARG A 178 -4.64 11.30 -9.81
N LEU A 179 -5.26 10.89 -10.90
CA LEU A 179 -6.69 10.59 -10.93
C LEU A 179 -6.87 9.10 -10.72
N ASP A 180 -7.76 8.69 -9.80
CA ASP A 180 -7.97 7.28 -9.47
C ASP A 180 -9.45 6.93 -9.54
N ALA A 181 -9.80 6.07 -10.50
CA ALA A 181 -11.15 5.60 -10.71
C ALA A 181 -11.49 4.37 -9.87
N ASN A 182 -10.52 3.66 -9.33
CA ASN A 182 -10.73 2.39 -8.62
C ASN A 182 -11.75 1.49 -9.34
N GLN A 183 -11.58 1.28 -10.64
CA GLN A 183 -12.45 0.44 -11.48
C GLN A 183 -13.87 1.02 -11.73
N GLY A 184 -14.10 2.30 -11.44
CA GLY A 184 -15.45 2.89 -11.38
C GLY A 184 -16.12 3.15 -12.73
N PHE A 185 -15.36 3.16 -13.85
CA PHE A 185 -15.93 3.40 -15.17
C PHE A 185 -16.25 2.10 -15.92
N ASN A 186 -17.35 2.13 -16.69
CA ASN A 186 -17.49 1.25 -17.84
C ASN A 186 -16.58 1.75 -18.99
N PRO A 187 -16.33 0.93 -20.04
CA PRO A 187 -15.41 1.30 -21.11
C PRO A 187 -15.75 2.62 -21.81
N ASP A 188 -17.04 2.85 -22.13
CA ASP A 188 -17.48 4.03 -22.87
C ASP A 188 -17.31 5.31 -22.06
N ASP A 189 -17.69 5.30 -20.79
CA ASP A 189 -17.52 6.43 -19.87
C ASP A 189 -16.03 6.68 -19.57
N GLY A 190 -15.24 5.61 -19.39
CA GLY A 190 -13.79 5.70 -19.21
C GLY A 190 -13.09 6.35 -20.40
N ILE A 191 -13.45 5.96 -21.63
CA ILE A 191 -12.93 6.59 -22.87
C ILE A 191 -13.40 8.05 -22.95
N ALA A 192 -14.68 8.31 -22.66
CA ALA A 192 -15.24 9.66 -22.71
C ALA A 192 -14.56 10.60 -21.73
N PHE A 193 -14.26 10.14 -20.51
CA PHE A 193 -13.51 10.87 -19.51
C PHE A 193 -12.05 11.07 -19.93
N ALA A 194 -11.32 9.99 -20.16
CA ALA A 194 -9.88 10.02 -20.41
C ALA A 194 -9.46 10.83 -21.64
N SER A 195 -10.27 10.76 -22.73
CA SER A 195 -10.01 11.48 -23.97
C SER A 195 -10.27 12.99 -23.88
N ARG A 196 -11.02 13.45 -22.86
CA ARG A 196 -11.38 14.86 -22.65
C ARG A 196 -10.60 15.54 -21.55
N LEU A 197 -9.74 14.81 -20.85
CA LEU A 197 -8.88 15.39 -19.82
C LEU A 197 -8.00 16.50 -20.42
N ALA A 198 -7.95 17.65 -19.74
CA ALA A 198 -6.92 18.65 -19.98
C ALA A 198 -5.62 18.15 -19.30
N PRO A 199 -4.55 17.80 -20.05
CA PRO A 199 -3.43 17.04 -19.48
C PRO A 199 -2.54 17.86 -18.53
N ALA A 200 -2.68 19.18 -18.50
CA ALA A 200 -1.81 20.06 -17.73
C ALA A 200 -1.84 19.74 -16.23
N GLY A 201 -0.69 19.37 -15.67
CA GLY A 201 -0.53 19.04 -14.26
C GLY A 201 -1.08 17.68 -13.85
N ILE A 202 -1.66 16.88 -14.76
CA ILE A 202 -2.07 15.50 -14.48
C ILE A 202 -0.92 14.56 -14.83
N GLU A 203 -0.44 13.80 -13.85
CA GLU A 203 0.64 12.84 -14.01
C GLU A 203 0.14 11.52 -14.61
N LEU A 204 -1.00 11.03 -14.12
CA LEU A 204 -1.55 9.73 -14.53
C LEU A 204 -3.05 9.60 -14.22
N PHE A 205 -3.66 8.60 -14.88
CA PHE A 205 -5.02 8.14 -14.64
C PHE A 205 -5.01 6.67 -14.22
N GLU A 206 -5.36 6.39 -12.94
CA GLU A 206 -5.25 5.08 -12.29
C GLU A 206 -6.53 4.25 -12.45
N GLN A 207 -6.37 2.99 -12.86
CA GLN A 207 -7.33 1.88 -12.91
C GLN A 207 -8.75 2.29 -13.35
N PRO A 208 -8.92 2.64 -14.64
CA PRO A 208 -10.20 3.10 -15.18
C PRO A 208 -11.37 2.14 -15.01
N CYS A 209 -11.18 0.88 -15.42
CA CYS A 209 -12.20 -0.16 -15.53
C CYS A 209 -11.89 -1.35 -14.63
N LEU A 210 -12.81 -2.33 -14.58
CA LEU A 210 -12.68 -3.54 -13.76
C LEU A 210 -11.31 -4.22 -13.96
N LEU A 211 -10.79 -4.77 -12.88
CA LEU A 211 -9.44 -5.35 -12.84
C LEU A 211 -9.23 -6.50 -13.83
N GLU A 212 -10.25 -7.31 -14.05
CA GLU A 212 -10.23 -8.44 -14.98
C GLU A 212 -10.49 -8.02 -16.45
N ASP A 213 -11.02 -6.83 -16.69
CA ASP A 213 -11.32 -6.34 -18.04
C ASP A 213 -10.13 -5.61 -18.65
N TRP A 214 -9.12 -6.38 -19.03
CA TRP A 214 -7.90 -5.88 -19.66
C TRP A 214 -8.16 -5.19 -21.01
N LEU A 215 -9.18 -5.62 -21.74
CA LEU A 215 -9.55 -5.01 -23.02
C LEU A 215 -10.15 -3.63 -22.83
N ALA A 216 -11.01 -3.46 -21.82
CA ALA A 216 -11.56 -2.15 -21.45
C ALA A 216 -10.47 -1.19 -20.99
N ASN A 217 -9.58 -1.63 -20.09
CA ASN A 217 -8.47 -0.81 -19.63
C ASN A 217 -7.53 -0.42 -20.78
N ALA A 218 -7.25 -1.33 -21.72
CA ALA A 218 -6.46 -1.05 -22.92
C ALA A 218 -7.17 -0.04 -23.85
N ALA A 219 -8.48 -0.17 -24.06
CA ALA A 219 -9.26 0.75 -24.88
C ALA A 219 -9.25 2.17 -24.30
N VAL A 220 -9.39 2.31 -22.98
CA VAL A 220 -9.28 3.60 -22.28
C VAL A 220 -7.86 4.15 -22.41
N ALA A 221 -6.83 3.35 -22.15
CA ALA A 221 -5.43 3.77 -22.22
C ALA A 221 -5.06 4.32 -23.60
N SER A 222 -5.49 3.64 -24.68
CA SER A 222 -5.21 4.06 -26.07
C SER A 222 -5.86 5.39 -26.47
N LYS A 223 -6.85 5.88 -25.72
CA LYS A 223 -7.58 7.13 -25.97
C LYS A 223 -7.33 8.19 -24.92
N SER A 224 -6.62 7.86 -23.87
CA SER A 224 -6.36 8.77 -22.76
C SER A 224 -5.41 9.90 -23.17
N ALA A 225 -5.74 11.13 -22.73
CA ALA A 225 -4.88 12.30 -22.92
C ALA A 225 -3.67 12.30 -21.97
N VAL A 226 -3.66 11.40 -20.97
CA VAL A 226 -2.60 11.25 -19.95
C VAL A 226 -2.24 9.77 -19.80
N PRO A 227 -1.03 9.42 -19.37
CA PRO A 227 -0.65 8.02 -19.15
C PRO A 227 -1.60 7.31 -18.18
N VAL A 228 -1.94 6.06 -18.48
CA VAL A 228 -2.72 5.20 -17.56
C VAL A 228 -1.80 4.44 -16.62
N MET A 229 -2.24 4.28 -15.37
CA MET A 229 -1.64 3.40 -14.38
C MET A 229 -2.58 2.22 -14.08
N LEU A 230 -2.04 1.00 -14.01
CA LEU A 230 -2.76 -0.16 -13.52
C LEU A 230 -2.33 -0.47 -12.07
N ASP A 231 -3.32 -0.66 -11.18
CA ASP A 231 -3.17 -1.05 -9.78
C ASP A 231 -3.89 -2.38 -9.53
N GLU A 232 -5.22 -2.38 -9.48
CA GLU A 232 -5.99 -3.57 -9.12
C GLU A 232 -5.79 -4.74 -10.09
N SER A 233 -5.44 -4.47 -11.33
CA SER A 233 -5.17 -5.51 -12.36
C SER A 233 -3.83 -6.24 -12.17
N ILE A 234 -2.95 -5.79 -11.26
CA ILE A 234 -1.59 -6.29 -11.15
C ILE A 234 -1.45 -7.12 -9.86
N TYR A 235 -1.16 -8.41 -10.01
CA TYR A 235 -0.96 -9.35 -8.89
C TYR A 235 0.35 -10.12 -8.97
N ASP A 236 0.95 -10.25 -10.15
CA ASP A 236 2.22 -10.95 -10.34
C ASP A 236 3.08 -10.31 -11.46
N LEU A 237 4.25 -10.89 -11.69
CA LEU A 237 5.18 -10.39 -12.72
C LEU A 237 4.62 -10.52 -14.14
N SER A 238 3.76 -11.50 -14.41
CA SER A 238 3.16 -11.67 -15.75
C SER A 238 2.12 -10.59 -16.05
N ASP A 239 1.42 -10.09 -15.02
CA ASP A 239 0.52 -8.94 -15.16
C ASP A 239 1.29 -7.66 -15.50
N ILE A 240 2.50 -7.49 -14.93
CA ILE A 240 3.39 -6.36 -15.27
C ILE A 240 3.78 -6.43 -16.75
N ASP A 241 4.17 -7.61 -17.24
CA ASP A 241 4.53 -7.80 -18.65
C ASP A 241 3.33 -7.55 -19.58
N ARG A 242 2.14 -7.97 -19.16
CA ARG A 242 0.90 -7.73 -19.89
C ARG A 242 0.56 -6.24 -19.93
N ALA A 243 0.71 -5.52 -18.82
CA ALA A 243 0.49 -4.08 -18.75
C ALA A 243 1.43 -3.31 -19.68
N ALA A 244 2.69 -3.73 -19.75
CA ALA A 244 3.70 -3.12 -20.63
C ALA A 244 3.41 -3.28 -22.13
N ALA A 245 2.61 -4.28 -22.51
CA ALA A 245 2.19 -4.48 -23.90
C ALA A 245 1.00 -3.59 -24.33
N ILE A 246 0.41 -2.81 -23.41
CA ILE A 246 -0.75 -1.97 -23.64
C ILE A 246 -0.30 -0.54 -23.96
N GLU A 247 -0.62 -0.07 -25.17
CA GLU A 247 -0.39 1.33 -25.58
C GLU A 247 -1.14 2.29 -24.65
N GLY A 248 -0.44 3.34 -24.18
CA GLY A 248 -1.00 4.35 -23.27
C GLY A 248 -0.87 3.99 -21.77
N VAL A 249 -0.49 2.77 -21.40
CA VAL A 249 -0.07 2.46 -20.04
C VAL A 249 1.36 2.95 -19.84
N GLY A 250 1.56 3.83 -18.87
CA GLY A 250 2.87 4.39 -18.53
C GLY A 250 3.35 4.06 -17.13
N PHE A 251 2.43 3.60 -16.28
CA PHE A 251 2.69 3.36 -14.87
C PHE A 251 2.10 2.04 -14.40
N VAL A 252 2.74 1.42 -13.42
CA VAL A 252 2.20 0.26 -12.67
C VAL A 252 2.41 0.49 -11.18
N LYS A 253 1.39 0.20 -10.39
CA LYS A 253 1.42 0.34 -8.94
C LYS A 253 1.50 -1.02 -8.26
N LEU A 254 2.43 -1.13 -7.32
CA LEU A 254 2.58 -2.29 -6.46
C LEU A 254 2.37 -1.94 -4.99
N LYS A 255 2.05 -2.97 -4.21
CA LYS A 255 1.88 -2.92 -2.76
C LYS A 255 2.50 -4.17 -2.13
N LEU A 256 3.12 -4.05 -0.96
CA LEU A 256 3.75 -5.18 -0.28
C LEU A 256 2.76 -6.33 -0.08
N LYS A 257 1.55 -6.02 0.36
CA LYS A 257 0.50 -7.02 0.60
C LYS A 257 -0.03 -7.73 -0.65
N LYS A 258 0.33 -7.26 -1.86
CA LYS A 258 0.01 -7.91 -3.15
C LYS A 258 1.17 -8.74 -3.67
N MET A 259 2.39 -8.40 -3.29
CA MET A 259 3.60 -9.09 -3.78
C MET A 259 4.08 -10.19 -2.84
N GLY A 260 3.79 -10.08 -1.53
CA GLY A 260 4.10 -11.11 -0.54
C GLY A 260 5.32 -10.83 0.32
N SER A 261 6.50 -10.49 -0.24
CA SER A 261 7.71 -10.19 0.51
C SER A 261 8.42 -8.94 0.02
N ILE A 262 9.39 -8.45 0.80
CA ILE A 262 10.26 -7.33 0.43
C ILE A 262 11.01 -7.62 -0.88
N ASP A 263 11.56 -8.83 -1.03
CA ASP A 263 12.28 -9.23 -2.24
C ASP A 263 11.34 -9.27 -3.46
N MET A 264 10.18 -9.91 -3.34
CA MET A 264 9.20 -9.99 -4.44
C MET A 264 8.69 -8.61 -4.84
N LEU A 265 8.50 -7.70 -3.87
CA LEU A 265 8.13 -6.32 -4.16
C LEU A 265 9.24 -5.58 -4.92
N ALA A 266 10.49 -5.70 -4.47
CA ALA A 266 11.64 -5.10 -5.14
C ALA A 266 11.82 -5.63 -6.56
N ASP A 267 11.69 -6.94 -6.77
CA ASP A 267 11.75 -7.59 -8.08
C ASP A 267 10.62 -7.10 -9.01
N GLY A 268 9.40 -6.96 -8.48
CA GLY A 268 8.28 -6.40 -9.23
C GLY A 268 8.53 -4.96 -9.69
N LEU A 269 9.03 -4.09 -8.80
CA LEU A 269 9.37 -2.71 -9.14
C LEU A 269 10.50 -2.63 -10.18
N ALA A 270 11.52 -3.49 -10.05
CA ALA A 270 12.58 -3.61 -11.04
C ALA A 270 12.03 -4.10 -12.40
N ARG A 271 11.09 -5.06 -12.39
CA ARG A 271 10.44 -5.57 -13.60
C ARG A 271 9.65 -4.49 -14.33
N ILE A 272 8.93 -3.61 -13.60
CA ILE A 272 8.22 -2.47 -14.18
C ILE A 272 9.20 -1.57 -14.94
N ARG A 273 10.33 -1.20 -14.31
CA ARG A 273 11.37 -0.38 -14.95
C ARG A 273 11.99 -1.07 -16.17
N ALA A 274 12.28 -2.36 -16.08
CA ALA A 274 12.85 -3.15 -17.18
C ALA A 274 11.93 -3.18 -18.42
N ASN A 275 10.62 -3.10 -18.19
CA ASN A 275 9.60 -3.01 -19.25
C ASN A 275 9.36 -1.56 -19.76
N GLY A 276 10.14 -0.57 -19.31
CA GLY A 276 10.02 0.82 -19.73
C GLY A 276 8.85 1.59 -19.10
N LEU A 277 8.21 1.01 -18.05
CA LEU A 277 7.15 1.65 -17.28
C LEU A 277 7.70 2.33 -16.03
N THR A 278 6.95 3.25 -15.47
CA THR A 278 7.28 3.92 -14.21
C THR A 278 6.62 3.20 -13.02
N PRO A 279 7.40 2.71 -12.05
CA PRO A 279 6.83 2.09 -10.86
C PRO A 279 6.25 3.13 -9.90
N VAL A 280 5.09 2.82 -9.32
CA VAL A 280 4.49 3.52 -8.19
C VAL A 280 4.32 2.53 -7.05
N LEU A 281 4.61 2.95 -5.83
CA LEU A 281 4.56 2.08 -4.66
C LEU A 281 3.66 2.66 -3.59
N GLY A 282 2.95 1.80 -2.93
CA GLY A 282 2.38 2.08 -1.63
C GLY A 282 0.91 1.78 -1.49
N ASP A 283 0.58 1.68 -0.23
CA ASP A 283 -0.74 1.32 0.25
C ASP A 283 -1.30 2.43 1.16
N GLY A 284 -2.32 3.11 0.68
CA GLY A 284 -2.98 4.19 1.43
C GLY A 284 -3.77 3.72 2.66
N VAL A 285 -3.81 2.43 2.95
CA VAL A 285 -4.64 1.83 4.01
C VAL A 285 -3.83 0.92 4.96
N SER A 286 -2.55 1.19 5.14
CA SER A 286 -1.68 0.52 6.13
C SER A 286 -1.48 1.39 7.36
N LEU A 287 -1.15 0.76 8.51
CA LEU A 287 -0.59 1.44 9.67
C LEU A 287 0.87 1.87 9.41
N GLU A 288 1.59 2.26 10.46
CA GLU A 288 3.01 2.62 10.34
C GLU A 288 3.90 1.45 9.94
N ILE A 289 3.51 0.20 10.27
CA ILE A 289 4.30 -1.00 9.98
C ILE A 289 4.46 -1.18 8.48
N GLY A 290 3.36 -1.30 7.75
CA GLY A 290 3.39 -1.46 6.30
C GLY A 290 3.91 -0.20 5.60
N CYS A 291 3.51 0.99 6.06
CA CYS A 291 4.01 2.25 5.51
C CYS A 291 5.53 2.39 5.64
N TRP A 292 6.12 1.99 6.78
CA TRP A 292 7.56 1.98 6.99
C TRP A 292 8.27 0.97 6.08
N ALA A 293 7.77 -0.27 6.03
CA ALA A 293 8.36 -1.31 5.20
C ALA A 293 8.37 -0.92 3.72
N GLU A 294 7.24 -0.42 3.22
CA GLU A 294 7.14 0.08 1.84
C GLU A 294 8.00 1.33 1.61
N ALA A 295 8.11 2.23 2.59
CA ALA A 295 8.97 3.42 2.47
C ALA A 295 10.46 3.05 2.35
N CYS A 296 10.92 2.02 3.07
CA CYS A 296 12.28 1.49 2.94
C CYS A 296 12.54 0.94 1.53
N VAL A 297 11.56 0.24 0.93
CA VAL A 297 11.67 -0.22 -0.46
C VAL A 297 11.61 0.96 -1.44
N ALA A 298 10.69 1.91 -1.21
CA ALA A 298 10.49 3.09 -2.05
C ALA A 298 11.77 3.91 -2.19
N ALA A 299 12.50 4.11 -1.11
CA ALA A 299 13.76 4.86 -1.08
C ALA A 299 14.81 4.37 -2.09
N GLN A 300 14.73 3.10 -2.50
CA GLN A 300 15.67 2.46 -3.43
C GLN A 300 15.05 2.18 -4.81
N SER A 301 13.70 2.29 -4.92
CA SER A 301 12.99 1.71 -6.06
C SER A 301 12.08 2.66 -6.83
N ILE A 302 11.72 3.83 -6.29
CA ILE A 302 10.89 4.82 -6.99
C ILE A 302 11.46 6.23 -6.86
N ASP A 303 11.16 7.08 -7.86
CA ASP A 303 11.62 8.48 -7.91
C ASP A 303 10.44 9.47 -7.86
N ASN A 304 9.23 8.96 -7.64
CA ASN A 304 7.99 9.73 -7.60
C ASN A 304 7.31 9.61 -6.22
N ALA A 305 6.21 10.33 -6.01
CA ALA A 305 5.49 10.25 -4.73
C ALA A 305 4.86 8.86 -4.54
N GLY A 306 5.11 8.26 -3.38
CA GLY A 306 4.46 7.01 -2.97
C GLY A 306 3.12 7.25 -2.28
N GLU A 307 2.37 6.16 -2.03
CA GLU A 307 1.08 6.24 -1.32
C GLU A 307 1.16 5.63 0.11
N MET A 308 2.35 5.46 0.69
CA MET A 308 2.54 4.95 2.04
C MET A 308 2.08 5.97 3.10
N ASN A 309 0.82 6.39 3.04
CA ASN A 309 0.25 7.49 3.83
C ASN A 309 -0.87 7.06 4.77
N GLY A 310 -1.14 5.76 4.89
CA GLY A 310 -2.21 5.23 5.74
C GLY A 310 -2.08 5.66 7.20
N PHE A 311 -0.87 5.63 7.72
CA PHE A 311 -0.55 6.06 9.08
C PHE A 311 -0.90 7.53 9.40
N LEU A 312 -1.02 8.39 8.40
CA LEU A 312 -1.45 9.78 8.57
C LEU A 312 -2.96 9.92 8.77
N LYS A 313 -3.72 8.85 8.55
CA LYS A 313 -5.18 8.82 8.65
C LYS A 313 -5.66 8.31 10.01
N THR A 314 -4.84 7.53 10.74
CA THR A 314 -5.19 6.97 12.05
C THR A 314 -5.06 8.02 13.16
N ARG A 315 -5.89 7.87 14.22
CA ARG A 315 -5.82 8.74 15.42
C ARG A 315 -4.58 8.47 16.24
N ASP A 316 -4.20 7.20 16.34
CA ASP A 316 -3.07 6.74 17.13
C ASP A 316 -1.96 6.19 16.22
N ARG A 317 -0.73 6.17 16.75
CA ARG A 317 0.47 5.70 16.07
C ARG A 317 0.92 4.39 16.71
N VAL A 318 1.14 3.37 15.86
CA VAL A 318 1.48 2.02 16.35
C VAL A 318 2.91 1.90 16.87
N PHE A 319 3.80 2.83 16.50
CA PHE A 319 5.17 2.86 17.00
C PHE A 319 5.32 3.75 18.23
N GLU A 320 6.18 3.35 19.19
CA GLU A 320 6.64 4.19 20.30
C GLU A 320 7.48 5.39 19.82
N ASN A 321 8.26 5.16 18.76
CA ASN A 321 9.04 6.16 18.05
C ASN A 321 8.41 6.37 16.66
N PRO A 322 7.35 7.20 16.54
CA PRO A 322 6.52 7.29 15.34
C PRO A 322 7.33 7.52 14.08
N LEU A 323 6.85 6.95 12.95
CA LEU A 323 7.45 7.15 11.63
C LEU A 323 7.49 8.65 11.31
N PRO A 324 8.68 9.24 11.16
CA PRO A 324 8.81 10.69 10.99
C PRO A 324 8.20 11.15 9.67
N PHE A 325 7.40 12.22 9.74
CA PHE A 325 6.77 12.85 8.59
C PHE A 325 6.88 14.37 8.69
N SER A 326 7.38 15.00 7.66
CA SER A 326 7.40 16.45 7.50
C SER A 326 7.49 16.83 6.02
N GLU A 327 6.97 18.00 5.67
CA GLU A 327 7.07 18.58 4.32
C GLU A 327 6.63 17.60 3.21
N GLY A 328 5.50 16.94 3.43
CA GLY A 328 4.92 16.00 2.45
C GLY A 328 5.68 14.68 2.26
N ALA A 329 6.64 14.37 3.13
CA ALA A 329 7.51 13.20 2.98
C ALA A 329 7.70 12.42 4.29
N ILE A 330 7.91 11.11 4.18
CA ILE A 330 8.48 10.29 5.24
C ILE A 330 9.98 10.61 5.30
N ARG A 331 10.51 10.80 6.52
CA ARG A 331 11.91 11.12 6.80
C ARG A 331 12.52 10.00 7.64
N ILE A 332 13.21 9.06 7.05
CA ILE A 332 13.87 7.97 7.77
C ILE A 332 15.32 8.36 8.02
N ALA A 333 15.67 8.60 9.28
CA ALA A 333 17.05 8.88 9.67
C ALA A 333 17.91 7.61 9.57
N ALA A 334 19.20 7.79 9.35
CA ALA A 334 20.16 6.70 9.39
C ALA A 334 20.04 5.89 10.70
N GLY A 335 19.93 4.58 10.58
CA GLY A 335 19.79 3.67 11.72
C GLY A 335 18.40 3.68 12.41
N TYR A 336 17.39 4.35 11.84
CA TYR A 336 16.04 4.29 12.39
C TYR A 336 15.55 2.83 12.45
N THR A 337 15.11 2.43 13.64
CA THR A 337 14.51 1.11 13.89
C THR A 337 13.19 1.31 14.61
N PRO A 338 12.05 0.93 14.02
CA PRO A 338 10.74 1.10 14.64
C PRO A 338 10.56 0.17 15.85
N ARG A 339 9.84 0.65 16.87
CA ARG A 339 9.47 -0.12 18.06
C ARG A 339 7.95 -0.09 18.23
N LEU A 340 7.35 -1.27 18.38
CA LEU A 340 5.91 -1.39 18.59
C LEU A 340 5.51 -0.85 19.97
N ASN A 341 4.42 -0.08 20.01
CA ASN A 341 3.74 0.29 21.24
C ASN A 341 2.86 -0.87 21.68
N LEU A 342 3.42 -1.76 22.49
CA LEU A 342 2.76 -3.00 22.92
C LEU A 342 1.52 -2.72 23.77
N ASP A 343 1.50 -1.65 24.56
CA ASP A 343 0.32 -1.25 25.35
C ASP A 343 -0.83 -0.80 24.44
N LEU A 344 -0.52 -0.01 23.41
CA LEU A 344 -1.50 0.39 22.41
C LEU A 344 -2.03 -0.83 21.65
N LEU A 345 -1.15 -1.70 21.17
CA LEU A 345 -1.55 -2.93 20.48
C LEU A 345 -2.45 -3.79 21.35
N ALA A 346 -2.11 -3.97 22.62
CA ALA A 346 -2.91 -4.79 23.54
C ALA A 346 -4.34 -4.26 23.69
N ARG A 347 -4.50 -2.93 23.91
CA ARG A 347 -5.83 -2.32 24.07
C ARG A 347 -6.64 -2.19 22.78
N SER A 348 -5.96 -2.17 21.60
CA SER A 348 -6.59 -2.13 20.28
C SER A 348 -6.85 -3.53 19.71
N THR A 349 -6.52 -4.59 20.41
CA THR A 349 -6.65 -5.97 19.93
C THR A 349 -8.10 -6.42 19.92
N LEU A 350 -8.63 -6.77 18.76
CA LEU A 350 -9.93 -7.41 18.55
C LEU A 350 -9.83 -8.93 18.67
N ARG A 351 -8.74 -9.51 18.20
CA ARG A 351 -8.51 -10.95 18.14
C ARG A 351 -7.01 -11.23 18.32
N TYR A 352 -6.69 -12.32 19.04
CA TYR A 352 -5.32 -12.68 19.36
C TYR A 352 -5.08 -14.18 19.32
N ALA A 353 -3.96 -14.60 18.79
CA ALA A 353 -3.44 -15.96 18.86
C ALA A 353 -1.92 -15.94 19.08
N ALA A 354 -1.41 -16.95 19.79
CA ALA A 354 0.03 -17.10 20.03
C ALA A 354 0.44 -18.57 19.93
N PHE A 355 1.58 -18.81 19.30
CA PHE A 355 2.16 -20.10 19.05
C PHE A 355 3.59 -20.09 19.57
N ASN A 356 3.97 -21.12 20.33
CA ASN A 356 5.30 -21.25 20.94
C ASN A 356 5.93 -22.56 20.52
N ALA A 357 7.26 -22.58 20.34
CA ALA A 357 8.00 -23.80 20.15
C ALA A 357 7.78 -24.71 21.36
N ARG A 358 7.48 -25.98 21.11
CA ARG A 358 7.36 -26.97 22.21
C ARG A 358 8.74 -27.13 22.83
N THR A 359 8.86 -26.84 24.09
CA THR A 359 10.06 -27.19 24.87
C THR A 359 10.14 -28.71 24.88
N VAL A 360 11.07 -29.29 24.12
CA VAL A 360 11.42 -30.71 24.28
C VAL A 360 12.19 -30.76 25.58
N SER A 361 11.52 -31.16 26.66
CA SER A 361 12.21 -31.55 27.87
C SER A 361 13.03 -32.79 27.54
N VAL A 362 14.37 -32.63 27.53
CA VAL A 362 15.37 -33.72 27.41
C VAL A 362 15.47 -34.44 28.73
#